data_6399696e043a905bd1ce7a98d6bd5c16
#
_entry.id   6399696e043a905bd1ce7a98d6bd5c16
#
_cell.length_a   1.000
_cell.length_b   1.000
_cell.length_c   1.000
_cell.angle_alpha   90.00
_cell.angle_beta   90.00
_cell.angle_gamma   90.00
#
_symmetry.space_group_name_H-M   'P 1'
#
loop_
_entity.id
_entity.type
_entity.pdbx_description
1 polymer ?
#
loop_
_entity_poly.entity_id
_entity_poly.type
_entity_poly.pdbx_seq_one_letter_code
_entity_poly.pdbx_strand_id
1 'polypeptide(L)'
;VGTIRHLPGLDGADEGNRGTVANHRMRQVTELVATSGIWNPGLVDEVRGLFDSLASEWTATRDNPRRNAPLIDALERGGVDGRIVLELGAGTCISARDLVDRFDTFVAIDLSWEMLFHAVDGAPPLICADGSSLPLAEGAIDVLILQNMFLFTSEVDRCLADNGTLVWVNSRGPETPIHLPTEAVVGCLEESTGYGWDAVDSTVGEATWAVVSRA
;
A
#
# COMPACT_ATOMS: atom_id res chain seq x y z
N VAL A 1 -11.26 10.45 -17.77
CA VAL A 1 -10.17 10.96 -16.91
C VAL A 1 -10.79 11.34 -15.59
N GLY A 2 -10.32 10.72 -14.54
CA GLY A 2 -10.79 10.99 -13.19
C GLY A 2 -10.31 12.34 -12.66
N THR A 3 -10.75 12.66 -11.46
CA THR A 3 -10.42 13.92 -10.77
C THR A 3 -9.60 13.64 -9.51
N ILE A 4 -8.66 14.54 -9.20
CA ILE A 4 -7.89 14.47 -7.95
C ILE A 4 -8.28 15.66 -7.09
N ARG A 5 -8.74 15.39 -5.87
CA ARG A 5 -9.10 16.38 -4.87
C ARG A 5 -8.07 16.39 -3.74
N HIS A 6 -7.38 17.51 -3.58
CA HIS A 6 -6.38 17.68 -2.52
C HIS A 6 -7.02 18.22 -1.24
N LEU A 7 -6.83 17.54 -0.13
CA LEU A 7 -7.21 18.03 1.19
C LEU A 7 -6.03 18.75 1.86
N PRO A 8 -6.29 19.68 2.79
CA PRO A 8 -5.24 20.31 3.57
C PRO A 8 -4.43 19.26 4.34
N GLY A 9 -3.10 19.37 4.28
CA GLY A 9 -2.20 18.52 5.05
C GLY A 9 -2.37 18.73 6.57
N LEU A 10 -2.03 17.70 7.34
CA LEU A 10 -1.96 17.76 8.79
C LEU A 10 -0.49 17.85 9.24
N ASP A 11 -0.26 18.56 10.34
CA ASP A 11 1.06 18.55 10.98
C ASP A 11 1.40 17.14 11.46
N GLY A 12 2.63 16.71 11.21
CA GLY A 12 3.18 15.43 11.66
C GLY A 12 4.57 15.61 12.24
N ALA A 13 5.11 14.56 12.83
CA ALA A 13 6.52 14.59 13.23
C ALA A 13 7.39 14.44 11.99
N ASP A 14 8.32 15.37 11.84
CA ASP A 14 9.45 15.25 10.94
C ASP A 14 10.42 14.18 11.51
N GLU A 15 10.63 13.08 10.80
CA GLU A 15 11.58 12.03 11.19
C GLU A 15 13.03 12.39 10.80
N GLY A 16 13.26 13.57 10.29
CA GLY A 16 14.56 14.07 9.85
C GLY A 16 15.01 13.51 8.49
N ASN A 17 15.76 14.33 7.76
CA ASN A 17 16.30 13.99 6.43
C ASN A 17 17.27 12.80 6.51
N ARG A 18 16.89 11.65 5.94
CA ARG A 18 17.70 10.43 5.87
C ARG A 18 18.30 10.18 4.49
N GLY A 19 18.46 11.22 3.68
CA GLY A 19 19.10 11.14 2.37
C GLY A 19 18.15 10.85 1.20
N THR A 20 18.62 11.18 0.01
CA THR A 20 17.85 11.07 -1.23
C THR A 20 17.68 9.60 -1.66
N VAL A 21 16.45 9.13 -1.82
CA VAL A 21 16.13 7.77 -2.28
C VAL A 21 15.89 7.68 -3.80
N ALA A 22 16.14 8.74 -4.55
CA ALA A 22 15.86 8.79 -6.01
C ALA A 22 16.50 7.63 -6.80
N ASN A 23 17.69 7.17 -6.40
CA ASN A 23 18.40 6.06 -7.01
C ASN A 23 18.22 4.72 -6.26
N HIS A 24 17.30 4.65 -5.30
CA HIS A 24 17.08 3.41 -4.56
C HIS A 24 16.51 2.32 -5.47
N ARG A 25 17.03 1.09 -5.36
CA ARG A 25 16.58 -0.02 -6.21
C ARG A 25 15.08 -0.24 -6.17
N MET A 26 14.47 -0.16 -4.99
CA MET A 26 13.01 -0.33 -4.85
C MET A 26 12.21 0.78 -5.53
N ARG A 27 12.75 2.00 -5.68
CA ARG A 27 12.12 3.06 -6.47
C ARG A 27 12.04 2.67 -7.95
N GLN A 28 13.13 2.17 -8.50
CA GLN A 28 13.18 1.70 -9.89
C GLN A 28 12.20 0.53 -10.12
N VAL A 29 12.13 -0.41 -9.17
CA VAL A 29 11.17 -1.52 -9.24
C VAL A 29 9.73 -1.01 -9.16
N THR A 30 9.43 -0.04 -8.28
CA THR A 30 8.10 0.57 -8.14
C THR A 30 7.63 1.18 -9.47
N GLU A 31 8.48 2.01 -10.09
CA GLU A 31 8.18 2.62 -11.37
C GLU A 31 7.99 1.57 -12.47
N LEU A 32 8.89 0.59 -12.56
CA LEU A 32 8.82 -0.47 -13.55
C LEU A 32 7.54 -1.30 -13.45
N VAL A 33 7.15 -1.70 -12.24
CA VAL A 33 5.92 -2.48 -11.99
C VAL A 33 4.68 -1.66 -12.37
N ALA A 34 4.60 -0.42 -11.89
CA ALA A 34 3.41 0.41 -12.07
C ALA A 34 3.20 0.83 -13.53
N THR A 35 4.29 1.21 -14.26
CA THR A 35 4.17 1.76 -15.62
C THR A 35 4.24 0.70 -16.72
N SER A 36 4.95 -0.40 -16.48
CA SER A 36 5.20 -1.41 -17.54
C SER A 36 4.62 -2.78 -17.21
N GLY A 37 4.08 -2.98 -16.00
CA GLY A 37 3.61 -4.27 -15.53
C GLY A 37 4.71 -5.35 -15.45
N ILE A 38 6.00 -4.93 -15.54
CA ILE A 38 7.11 -5.88 -15.54
C ILE A 38 7.35 -6.40 -14.14
N TRP A 39 6.94 -7.64 -13.91
CA TRP A 39 7.15 -8.41 -12.70
C TRP A 39 7.47 -9.86 -13.09
N ASN A 40 8.72 -10.26 -12.98
CA ASN A 40 9.21 -11.55 -13.43
C ASN A 40 9.89 -12.31 -12.28
N PRO A 41 10.15 -13.62 -12.42
CA PRO A 41 10.72 -14.43 -11.35
C PRO A 41 12.00 -13.86 -10.73
N GLY A 42 12.86 -13.22 -11.52
CA GLY A 42 14.08 -12.60 -11.00
C GLY A 42 13.80 -11.41 -10.07
N LEU A 43 12.82 -10.56 -10.41
CA LEU A 43 12.37 -9.46 -9.54
C LEU A 43 11.65 -9.98 -8.30
N VAL A 44 10.82 -11.02 -8.45
CA VAL A 44 10.16 -11.69 -7.32
C VAL A 44 11.20 -12.18 -6.31
N ASP A 45 12.23 -12.89 -6.76
CA ASP A 45 13.27 -13.44 -5.90
C ASP A 45 14.13 -12.33 -5.27
N GLU A 46 14.46 -11.27 -6.04
CA GLU A 46 15.19 -10.08 -5.54
C GLU A 46 14.41 -9.40 -4.40
N VAL A 47 13.14 -9.10 -4.63
CA VAL A 47 12.30 -8.39 -3.66
C VAL A 47 12.04 -9.28 -2.43
N ARG A 48 11.67 -10.55 -2.63
CA ARG A 48 11.46 -11.49 -1.53
C ARG A 48 12.72 -11.62 -0.69
N GLY A 49 13.87 -11.87 -1.30
CA GLY A 49 15.14 -12.04 -0.58
C GLY A 49 15.55 -10.81 0.22
N LEU A 50 15.26 -9.59 -0.30
CA LEU A 50 15.48 -8.36 0.46
C LEU A 50 14.61 -8.32 1.72
N PHE A 51 13.30 -8.54 1.60
CA PHE A 51 12.39 -8.45 2.74
C PHE A 51 12.57 -9.60 3.71
N ASP A 52 12.84 -10.82 3.25
CA ASP A 52 13.22 -11.94 4.10
C ASP A 52 14.43 -11.60 4.99
N SER A 53 15.44 -10.94 4.42
CA SER A 53 16.65 -10.54 5.16
C SER A 53 16.41 -9.49 6.24
N LEU A 54 15.32 -8.71 6.13
CA LEU A 54 14.96 -7.64 7.05
C LEU A 54 13.93 -8.06 8.11
N ALA A 55 13.29 -9.22 7.95
CA ALA A 55 12.10 -9.61 8.68
C ALA A 55 12.30 -9.64 10.20
N SER A 56 13.40 -10.24 10.69
CA SER A 56 13.68 -10.41 12.13
C SER A 56 13.82 -9.09 12.91
N GLU A 57 14.25 -8.00 12.22
CA GLU A 57 14.43 -6.67 12.84
C GLU A 57 13.35 -5.67 12.42
N TRP A 58 12.42 -6.10 11.57
CA TRP A 58 11.45 -5.18 10.95
C TRP A 58 10.59 -4.48 11.98
N THR A 59 9.94 -5.23 12.86
CA THR A 59 9.08 -4.67 13.91
C THR A 59 9.86 -3.78 14.86
N ALA A 60 10.99 -4.25 15.38
CA ALA A 60 11.81 -3.50 16.34
C ALA A 60 12.28 -2.13 15.80
N THR A 61 12.48 -2.02 14.48
CA THR A 61 12.99 -0.80 13.86
C THR A 61 11.90 0.11 13.27
N ARG A 62 10.67 -0.37 13.12
CA ARG A 62 9.59 0.33 12.40
C ARG A 62 8.29 0.48 13.16
N ASP A 63 8.09 -0.28 14.25
CA ASP A 63 6.91 -0.12 15.10
C ASP A 63 7.05 1.13 15.96
N ASN A 64 6.23 2.13 15.68
CA ASN A 64 6.12 3.34 16.47
C ASN A 64 4.68 3.85 16.45
N PRO A 65 4.21 4.55 17.50
CA PRO A 65 2.81 4.96 17.64
C PRO A 65 2.27 5.86 16.53
N ARG A 66 3.15 6.49 15.74
CA ARG A 66 2.77 7.42 14.66
C ARG A 66 2.79 6.79 13.28
N ARG A 67 3.30 5.57 13.16
CA ARG A 67 3.44 4.88 11.88
C ARG A 67 2.13 4.81 11.10
N ASN A 68 1.04 4.56 11.80
CA ASN A 68 -0.29 4.39 11.19
C ASN A 68 -1.07 5.69 11.04
N ALA A 69 -0.56 6.83 11.52
CA ALA A 69 -1.27 8.11 11.44
C ALA A 69 -1.71 8.47 10.00
N PRO A 70 -0.87 8.35 8.95
CA PRO A 70 -1.29 8.65 7.59
C PRO A 70 -2.35 7.67 7.07
N LEU A 71 -2.27 6.39 7.43
CA LEU A 71 -3.26 5.39 7.06
C LEU A 71 -4.60 5.65 7.76
N ILE A 72 -4.58 5.95 9.06
CA ILE A 72 -5.78 6.31 9.82
C ILE A 72 -6.42 7.57 9.23
N ASP A 73 -5.63 8.59 8.92
CA ASP A 73 -6.11 9.82 8.29
C ASP A 73 -6.74 9.57 6.90
N ALA A 74 -6.13 8.69 6.10
CA ALA A 74 -6.68 8.26 4.82
C ALA A 74 -8.06 7.59 4.98
N LEU A 75 -8.19 6.68 5.94
CA LEU A 75 -9.45 5.99 6.22
C LEU A 75 -10.55 6.96 6.69
N GLU A 76 -10.21 7.95 7.52
CA GLU A 76 -11.18 8.88 8.11
C GLU A 76 -11.55 10.01 7.16
N ARG A 77 -10.56 10.76 6.64
CA ARG A 77 -10.79 11.93 5.78
C ARG A 77 -10.93 11.60 4.29
N GLY A 78 -10.40 10.46 3.87
CA GLY A 78 -10.55 9.96 2.50
C GLY A 78 -11.95 9.44 2.20
N GLY A 79 -12.80 9.23 3.22
CA GLY A 79 -14.17 8.74 3.05
C GLY A 79 -14.23 7.25 2.72
N VAL A 80 -13.30 6.47 3.28
CA VAL A 80 -13.24 5.02 3.05
C VAL A 80 -14.37 4.32 3.79
N ASP A 81 -15.18 3.56 3.06
CA ASP A 81 -16.24 2.70 3.59
C ASP A 81 -16.08 1.30 2.99
N GLY A 82 -16.27 0.27 3.82
CA GLY A 82 -16.16 -1.12 3.38
C GLY A 82 -16.09 -2.09 4.54
N ARG A 83 -16.33 -3.35 4.24
CA ARG A 83 -16.42 -4.44 5.23
C ARG A 83 -15.29 -5.45 5.09
N ILE A 84 -14.85 -5.69 3.85
CA ILE A 84 -13.81 -6.68 3.51
C ILE A 84 -12.56 -5.93 3.10
N VAL A 85 -11.53 -6.00 3.95
CA VAL A 85 -10.28 -5.26 3.79
C VAL A 85 -9.12 -6.21 3.56
N LEU A 86 -8.28 -5.85 2.63
CA LEU A 86 -6.99 -6.50 2.36
C LEU A 86 -5.86 -5.50 2.54
N GLU A 87 -4.87 -5.82 3.36
CA GLU A 87 -3.56 -5.17 3.32
C GLU A 87 -2.59 -6.04 2.51
N LEU A 88 -2.09 -5.50 1.40
CA LEU A 88 -1.09 -6.16 0.55
C LEU A 88 0.29 -5.56 0.79
N GLY A 89 1.29 -6.42 0.98
CA GLY A 89 2.61 -6.02 1.47
C GLY A 89 2.61 -5.70 2.95
N ALA A 90 1.84 -6.49 3.73
CA ALA A 90 1.60 -6.23 5.14
C ALA A 90 2.85 -6.38 6.04
N GLY A 91 3.90 -7.03 5.53
CA GLY A 91 5.13 -7.28 6.28
C GLY A 91 4.86 -8.05 7.56
N THR A 92 5.29 -7.52 8.70
CA THR A 92 5.02 -8.09 10.03
C THR A 92 3.67 -7.66 10.62
N CYS A 93 2.76 -7.11 9.82
CA CYS A 93 1.39 -6.71 10.18
C CYS A 93 1.28 -5.64 11.29
N ILE A 94 2.27 -4.74 11.40
CA ILE A 94 2.23 -3.64 12.38
C ILE A 94 1.00 -2.76 12.16
N SER A 95 0.66 -2.46 10.90
CA SER A 95 -0.49 -1.62 10.57
C SER A 95 -1.80 -2.38 10.72
N ALA A 96 -1.86 -3.62 10.22
CA ALA A 96 -3.05 -4.46 10.28
C ALA A 96 -3.53 -4.71 11.73
N ARG A 97 -2.60 -4.97 12.65
CA ARG A 97 -2.89 -5.17 14.07
C ARG A 97 -3.76 -4.04 14.67
N ASP A 98 -3.47 -2.80 14.31
CA ASP A 98 -4.15 -1.63 14.89
C ASP A 98 -5.50 -1.34 14.20
N LEU A 99 -5.79 -2.01 13.09
CA LEU A 99 -6.97 -1.76 12.26
C LEU A 99 -7.95 -2.94 12.19
N VAL A 100 -7.53 -4.13 12.59
CA VAL A 100 -8.32 -5.38 12.42
C VAL A 100 -9.73 -5.27 12.98
N ASP A 101 -9.91 -4.62 14.12
CA ASP A 101 -11.20 -4.47 14.78
C ASP A 101 -12.11 -3.39 14.16
N ARG A 102 -11.62 -2.65 13.16
CA ARG A 102 -12.41 -1.61 12.47
C ARG A 102 -13.30 -2.17 11.35
N PHE A 103 -13.07 -3.42 10.93
CA PHE A 103 -13.68 -4.02 9.75
C PHE A 103 -14.24 -5.40 10.07
N ASP A 104 -15.25 -5.84 9.31
CA ASP A 104 -15.86 -7.17 9.51
C ASP A 104 -14.88 -8.29 9.16
N THR A 105 -14.09 -8.07 8.11
CA THR A 105 -13.06 -8.99 7.64
C THR A 105 -11.81 -8.20 7.25
N PHE A 106 -10.70 -8.56 7.85
CA PHE A 106 -9.38 -8.03 7.50
C PHE A 106 -8.45 -9.20 7.19
N VAL A 107 -7.76 -9.14 6.04
CA VAL A 107 -6.77 -10.16 5.63
C VAL A 107 -5.46 -9.45 5.29
N ALA A 108 -4.34 -10.03 5.70
CA ALA A 108 -3.02 -9.55 5.37
C ALA A 108 -2.31 -10.49 4.40
N ILE A 109 -1.75 -9.92 3.32
CA ILE A 109 -0.96 -10.66 2.33
C ILE A 109 0.43 -10.07 2.24
N ASP A 110 1.43 -10.94 2.18
CA ASP A 110 2.81 -10.56 1.86
C ASP A 110 3.48 -11.62 0.99
N LEU A 111 4.45 -11.19 0.17
CA LEU A 111 5.29 -12.06 -0.65
C LEU A 111 6.30 -12.85 0.19
N SER A 112 6.79 -12.23 1.27
CA SER A 112 7.80 -12.78 2.16
C SER A 112 7.16 -13.63 3.25
N TRP A 113 7.45 -14.94 3.23
CA TRP A 113 7.06 -15.82 4.31
C TRP A 113 7.74 -15.43 5.63
N GLU A 114 8.99 -14.98 5.59
CA GLU A 114 9.73 -14.56 6.78
C GLU A 114 9.08 -13.34 7.44
N MET A 115 8.58 -12.38 6.66
CA MET A 115 7.81 -11.27 7.21
C MET A 115 6.57 -11.76 7.97
N LEU A 116 5.78 -12.64 7.35
CA LEU A 116 4.57 -13.18 7.97
C LEU A 116 4.88 -14.07 9.18
N PHE A 117 5.99 -14.80 9.16
CA PHE A 117 6.44 -15.59 10.30
C PHE A 117 6.77 -14.74 11.53
N HIS A 118 7.22 -13.50 11.30
CA HIS A 118 7.48 -12.49 12.32
C HIS A 118 6.31 -11.54 12.57
N ALA A 119 5.07 -11.92 12.15
CA ALA A 119 3.90 -11.09 12.39
C ALA A 119 3.69 -10.83 13.88
N VAL A 120 3.28 -9.60 14.19
CA VAL A 120 3.02 -9.17 15.58
C VAL A 120 1.81 -9.85 16.16
N ASP A 121 1.73 -9.93 17.48
CA ASP A 121 0.53 -10.41 18.19
C ASP A 121 -0.69 -9.57 17.80
N GLY A 122 -1.83 -10.21 17.58
CA GLY A 122 -3.05 -9.57 17.13
C GLY A 122 -3.14 -9.33 15.61
N ALA A 123 -2.20 -9.88 14.83
CA ALA A 123 -2.30 -9.84 13.37
C ALA A 123 -3.57 -10.57 12.86
N PRO A 124 -4.17 -10.10 11.74
CA PRO A 124 -5.31 -10.77 11.10
C PRO A 124 -4.87 -12.09 10.45
N PRO A 125 -5.80 -12.86 9.83
CA PRO A 125 -5.45 -13.97 8.95
C PRO A 125 -4.39 -13.60 7.92
N LEU A 126 -3.38 -14.47 7.75
CA LEU A 126 -2.18 -14.23 6.94
C LEU A 126 -2.18 -15.15 5.71
N ILE A 127 -1.84 -14.59 4.55
CA ILE A 127 -1.65 -15.35 3.31
C ILE A 127 -0.29 -14.98 2.70
N CYS A 128 0.55 -15.97 2.43
CA CYS A 128 1.77 -15.76 1.66
C CYS A 128 1.45 -15.90 0.17
N ALA A 129 1.49 -14.78 -0.56
CA ALA A 129 1.18 -14.76 -1.99
C ALA A 129 1.89 -13.61 -2.73
N ASP A 130 2.00 -13.78 -4.05
CA ASP A 130 2.49 -12.75 -4.96
C ASP A 130 1.36 -11.74 -5.27
N GLY A 131 1.63 -10.45 -5.02
CA GLY A 131 0.69 -9.35 -5.26
C GLY A 131 0.31 -9.15 -6.72
N SER A 132 1.04 -9.72 -7.66
CA SER A 132 0.72 -9.69 -9.09
C SER A 132 -0.33 -10.72 -9.51
N SER A 133 -0.66 -11.67 -8.62
CA SER A 133 -1.65 -12.73 -8.86
C SER A 133 -2.23 -13.22 -7.53
N LEU A 134 -3.18 -12.48 -7.02
CA LEU A 134 -3.78 -12.74 -5.71
C LEU A 134 -4.74 -13.94 -5.75
N PRO A 135 -4.74 -14.81 -4.71
CA PRO A 135 -5.65 -15.95 -4.62
C PRO A 135 -7.07 -15.51 -4.18
N LEU A 136 -7.61 -14.52 -4.87
CA LEU A 136 -8.90 -13.91 -4.57
C LEU A 136 -9.79 -13.89 -5.80
N ALA A 137 -11.10 -13.94 -5.59
CA ALA A 137 -12.07 -13.75 -6.67
C ALA A 137 -12.07 -12.28 -7.14
N GLU A 138 -12.56 -12.07 -8.36
CA GLU A 138 -12.86 -10.74 -8.88
C GLU A 138 -13.90 -10.04 -8.00
N GLY A 139 -13.69 -8.75 -7.74
CA GLY A 139 -14.61 -7.93 -6.95
C GLY A 139 -14.78 -8.34 -5.48
N ALA A 140 -13.82 -9.08 -4.92
CA ALA A 140 -13.94 -9.65 -3.57
C ALA A 140 -13.63 -8.65 -2.45
N ILE A 141 -13.00 -7.50 -2.73
CA ILE A 141 -12.44 -6.60 -1.73
C ILE A 141 -13.12 -5.23 -1.80
N ASP A 142 -13.61 -4.74 -0.65
CA ASP A 142 -14.14 -3.39 -0.55
C ASP A 142 -13.03 -2.34 -0.39
N VAL A 143 -11.98 -2.67 0.37
CA VAL A 143 -10.86 -1.77 0.65
C VAL A 143 -9.53 -2.51 0.49
N LEU A 144 -8.72 -2.05 -0.44
CA LEU A 144 -7.35 -2.54 -0.65
C LEU A 144 -6.34 -1.53 -0.11
N ILE A 145 -5.58 -1.90 0.90
CA ILE A 145 -4.54 -1.05 1.50
C ILE A 145 -3.17 -1.43 0.93
N LEU A 146 -2.49 -0.44 0.37
CA LEU A 146 -1.11 -0.52 -0.10
C LEU A 146 -0.27 0.52 0.66
N GLN A 147 0.39 0.09 1.75
CA GLN A 147 1.28 0.97 2.52
C GLN A 147 2.75 0.65 2.21
N ASN A 148 3.44 1.55 1.50
CA ASN A 148 4.81 1.33 1.01
C ASN A 148 4.93 0.04 0.17
N MET A 149 3.96 -0.20 -0.70
CA MET A 149 3.84 -1.41 -1.53
C MET A 149 3.84 -1.06 -3.01
N PHE A 150 4.16 -2.01 -3.88
CA PHE A 150 4.09 -1.86 -5.33
C PHE A 150 2.64 -1.78 -5.82
N LEU A 151 2.42 -1.07 -6.92
CA LEU A 151 1.11 -0.94 -7.56
C LEU A 151 0.98 -1.95 -8.71
N PHE A 152 0.27 -3.04 -8.48
CA PHE A 152 -0.12 -4.02 -9.50
C PHE A 152 -1.49 -3.64 -10.05
N THR A 153 -1.52 -2.74 -11.04
CA THR A 153 -2.75 -2.09 -11.53
C THR A 153 -3.87 -3.06 -11.92
N SER A 154 -3.52 -4.12 -12.66
CA SER A 154 -4.49 -5.14 -13.10
C SER A 154 -5.09 -5.94 -11.93
N GLU A 155 -4.30 -6.26 -10.90
CA GLU A 155 -4.77 -6.97 -9.72
C GLU A 155 -5.58 -6.06 -8.79
N VAL A 156 -5.19 -4.80 -8.65
CA VAL A 156 -5.99 -3.77 -7.94
C VAL A 156 -7.38 -3.70 -8.56
N ASP A 157 -7.46 -3.51 -9.88
CA ASP A 157 -8.73 -3.43 -10.58
C ASP A 157 -9.55 -4.71 -10.47
N ARG A 158 -8.93 -5.86 -10.67
CA ARG A 158 -9.61 -7.16 -10.62
C ARG A 158 -10.18 -7.46 -9.24
N CYS A 159 -9.44 -7.18 -8.17
CA CYS A 159 -9.83 -7.57 -6.82
C CYS A 159 -10.83 -6.61 -6.16
N LEU A 160 -10.80 -5.33 -6.51
CA LEU A 160 -11.73 -4.33 -5.94
C LEU A 160 -13.16 -4.57 -6.43
N ALA A 161 -14.10 -4.56 -5.50
CA ALA A 161 -15.54 -4.48 -5.79
C ALA A 161 -15.86 -3.23 -6.63
N ASP A 162 -17.04 -3.16 -7.27
CA ASP A 162 -17.42 -2.04 -8.13
C ASP A 162 -17.31 -0.68 -7.42
N ASN A 163 -17.68 -0.61 -6.14
CA ASN A 163 -17.54 0.58 -5.30
C ASN A 163 -16.33 0.51 -4.35
N GLY A 164 -15.39 -0.40 -4.65
CA GLY A 164 -14.21 -0.60 -3.81
C GLY A 164 -13.20 0.53 -3.92
N THR A 165 -12.35 0.65 -2.91
CA THR A 165 -11.39 1.74 -2.77
C THR A 165 -9.98 1.20 -2.59
N LEU A 166 -9.02 1.79 -3.31
CA LEU A 166 -7.59 1.64 -3.05
C LEU A 166 -7.14 2.72 -2.06
N VAL A 167 -6.50 2.33 -0.98
CA VAL A 167 -5.83 3.23 -0.02
C VAL A 167 -4.33 3.11 -0.23
N TRP A 168 -3.73 4.14 -0.85
CA TRP A 168 -2.32 4.23 -1.16
C TRP A 168 -1.61 5.10 -0.13
N VAL A 169 -0.60 4.56 0.57
CA VAL A 169 0.11 5.29 1.64
C VAL A 169 1.61 5.17 1.47
N ASN A 170 2.29 6.31 1.52
CA ASN A 170 3.75 6.38 1.57
C ASN A 170 4.19 7.05 2.87
N SER A 171 4.74 6.26 3.80
CA SER A 171 5.00 6.66 5.18
C SER A 171 5.99 7.82 5.35
N ARG A 172 6.80 8.11 4.33
CA ARG A 172 7.73 9.25 4.28
C ARG A 172 7.56 10.02 2.96
N GLY A 173 6.38 9.98 2.36
CA GLY A 173 6.10 10.63 1.09
C GLY A 173 7.16 10.32 0.03
N PRO A 174 7.71 11.34 -0.66
CA PRO A 174 8.75 11.16 -1.70
C PRO A 174 10.02 10.46 -1.22
N GLU A 175 10.32 10.49 0.07
CA GLU A 175 11.48 9.82 0.68
C GLU A 175 11.23 8.34 0.97
N THR A 176 10.04 7.81 0.70
CA THR A 176 9.78 6.38 0.75
C THR A 176 10.44 5.70 -0.46
N PRO A 177 11.24 4.64 -0.30
CA PRO A 177 11.81 3.90 -1.43
C PRO A 177 10.75 3.38 -2.41
N ILE A 178 9.64 2.87 -1.88
CA ILE A 178 8.48 2.46 -2.67
C ILE A 178 7.47 3.60 -2.64
N HIS A 179 7.50 4.48 -3.64
CA HIS A 179 6.65 5.66 -3.72
C HIS A 179 6.23 5.97 -5.14
N LEU A 180 4.96 6.36 -5.30
CA LEU A 180 4.43 7.06 -6.48
C LEU A 180 3.59 8.25 -5.99
N PRO A 181 3.63 9.41 -6.65
CA PRO A 181 2.70 10.50 -6.38
C PRO A 181 1.28 10.10 -6.82
N THR A 182 0.26 10.74 -6.25
CA THR A 182 -1.16 10.43 -6.51
C THR A 182 -1.48 10.43 -8.00
N GLU A 183 -0.96 11.43 -8.75
CA GLU A 183 -1.18 11.56 -10.19
C GLU A 183 -0.63 10.37 -10.97
N ALA A 184 0.50 9.81 -10.53
CA ALA A 184 1.09 8.63 -11.15
C ALA A 184 0.29 7.37 -10.83
N VAL A 185 -0.21 7.23 -9.60
CA VAL A 185 -1.10 6.12 -9.22
C VAL A 185 -2.36 6.13 -10.09
N VAL A 186 -3.05 7.26 -10.16
CA VAL A 186 -4.26 7.44 -11.00
C VAL A 186 -3.94 7.18 -12.47
N GLY A 187 -2.88 7.80 -13.01
CA GLY A 187 -2.48 7.63 -14.42
C GLY A 187 -2.17 6.19 -14.79
N CYS A 188 -1.45 5.44 -13.94
CA CYS A 188 -1.15 4.02 -14.17
C CYS A 188 -2.42 3.15 -14.15
N LEU A 189 -3.37 3.44 -13.24
CA LEU A 189 -4.66 2.74 -13.21
C LEU A 189 -5.49 3.05 -14.46
N GLU A 190 -5.63 4.32 -14.85
CA GLU A 190 -6.34 4.72 -16.07
C GLU A 190 -5.74 4.10 -17.35
N GLU A 191 -4.42 4.09 -17.46
CA GLU A 191 -3.72 3.48 -18.60
C GLU A 191 -3.94 1.96 -18.67
N SER A 192 -3.92 1.29 -17.53
CA SER A 192 -4.11 -0.15 -17.43
C SER A 192 -5.55 -0.59 -17.69
N THR A 193 -6.54 0.20 -17.22
CA THR A 193 -7.96 -0.20 -17.23
C THR A 193 -8.76 0.42 -18.37
N GLY A 194 -8.34 1.57 -18.88
CA GLY A 194 -9.00 2.30 -19.96
C GLY A 194 -10.20 3.15 -19.52
N TYR A 195 -10.44 3.32 -18.20
CA TYR A 195 -11.48 4.19 -17.64
C TYR A 195 -10.94 5.08 -16.52
N GLY A 196 -11.74 6.06 -16.10
CA GLY A 196 -11.33 7.09 -15.14
C GLY A 196 -11.24 6.57 -13.71
N TRP A 197 -10.31 7.15 -12.94
CA TRP A 197 -10.16 6.91 -11.51
C TRP A 197 -10.12 8.24 -10.77
N ASP A 198 -11.02 8.43 -9.82
CA ASP A 198 -11.03 9.59 -8.92
C ASP A 198 -10.13 9.36 -7.72
N ALA A 199 -9.55 10.43 -7.20
CA ALA A 199 -8.73 10.36 -6.00
C ALA A 199 -9.00 11.52 -5.03
N VAL A 200 -8.82 11.23 -3.74
CA VAL A 200 -8.70 12.22 -2.67
C VAL A 200 -7.37 11.98 -2.00
N ASP A 201 -6.55 12.99 -1.83
CA ASP A 201 -5.24 12.86 -1.19
C ASP A 201 -4.97 13.93 -0.13
N SER A 202 -3.97 13.65 0.68
CA SER A 202 -3.42 14.60 1.67
C SER A 202 -2.06 14.15 2.19
N THR A 203 -1.55 14.91 3.16
CA THR A 203 -0.32 14.63 3.87
C THR A 203 -0.53 14.63 5.38
N VAL A 204 0.30 13.84 6.09
CA VAL A 204 0.45 13.88 7.55
C VAL A 204 1.94 13.97 7.85
N GLY A 205 2.43 15.16 8.18
CA GLY A 205 3.87 15.45 8.19
C GLY A 205 4.50 15.22 6.83
N GLU A 206 5.51 14.39 6.76
CA GLU A 206 6.17 14.01 5.50
C GLU A 206 5.43 12.90 4.73
N ALA A 207 4.57 12.15 5.40
CA ALA A 207 3.82 11.06 4.79
C ALA A 207 2.76 11.57 3.82
N THR A 208 2.52 10.81 2.74
CA THR A 208 1.45 11.06 1.78
C THR A 208 0.47 9.91 1.76
N TRP A 209 -0.79 10.21 1.48
CA TRP A 209 -1.80 9.20 1.21
C TRP A 209 -2.76 9.63 0.11
N ALA A 210 -3.31 8.65 -0.58
CA ALA A 210 -4.40 8.82 -1.53
C ALA A 210 -5.45 7.71 -1.35
N VAL A 211 -6.71 8.08 -1.44
CA VAL A 211 -7.85 7.17 -1.55
C VAL A 211 -8.36 7.27 -2.97
N VAL A 212 -8.35 6.16 -3.70
CA VAL A 212 -8.59 6.10 -5.14
C VAL A 212 -9.73 5.13 -5.43
N SER A 213 -10.69 5.53 -6.25
CA SER A 213 -11.85 4.73 -6.64
C SER A 213 -12.17 4.91 -8.13
N ARG A 214 -12.95 4.01 -8.70
CA ARG A 214 -13.45 4.16 -10.07
C ARG A 214 -14.33 5.41 -10.18
N ALA A 215 -14.15 6.21 -11.27
CA ALA A 215 -14.88 7.45 -11.53
C ALA A 215 -16.30 7.21 -12.01
#